data_5582d601b2367a64e2ee55e300f7123e
#
_entry.id   5582d601b2367a64e2ee55e300f7123e
#
_cell.length_a   1.000
_cell.length_b   1.000
_cell.length_c   1.000
_cell.angle_alpha   90.00
_cell.angle_beta   90.00
_cell.angle_gamma   90.00
#
_symmetry.space_group_name_H-M   'P 1'
#
loop_
_entity.id
_entity.type
_entity.pdbx_description
1 polymer ?
#
loop_
_entity_poly.entity_id
_entity_poly.type
_entity_poly.pdbx_seq_one_letter_code
_entity_poly.pdbx_strand_id
1 'polypeptide(L)'
;MSSNTKVYEDKMKSSVEHLGRELGAVRAGRANPAVLDKVSVDYYGAPTPIQQVASVAVAEARTLTITPWDRTLLRPISKAIMASDVGITPIDDGYTIRLNFPAPTEERRKQLAKEVSKLGEEAKVAVRNIRREAMDKAKAMKKAGELTEDSQKTMEEDVQKLTDKYIKNIDAAVEEKQKEIMSV
;
A
#
# COMPACT_ATOMS: atom_id res chain seq x y z
N MET A 1 -3.13 23.15 -19.57
CA MET A 1 -3.90 22.98 -18.32
C MET A 1 -3.96 24.30 -17.59
N SER A 2 -5.15 24.78 -17.30
CA SER A 2 -5.38 26.00 -16.54
C SER A 2 -4.92 25.82 -15.09
N SER A 3 -4.41 26.89 -14.44
CA SER A 3 -4.06 26.88 -13.00
C SER A 3 -5.21 26.40 -12.12
N ASN A 4 -6.45 26.59 -12.57
CA ASN A 4 -7.66 26.21 -11.85
C ASN A 4 -7.94 24.69 -11.82
N THR A 5 -7.44 23.93 -12.79
CA THR A 5 -7.62 22.47 -12.84
C THR A 5 -6.55 21.71 -12.05
N LYS A 6 -5.37 22.32 -11.87
CA LYS A 6 -4.23 21.70 -11.17
C LYS A 6 -4.56 21.32 -9.73
N VAL A 7 -5.29 22.15 -9.00
CA VAL A 7 -5.70 21.88 -7.61
C VAL A 7 -6.54 20.60 -7.51
N TYR A 8 -7.42 20.37 -8.47
CA TYR A 8 -8.25 19.17 -8.52
C TYR A 8 -7.45 17.94 -8.96
N GLU A 9 -6.50 18.11 -9.88
CA GLU A 9 -5.57 17.05 -10.24
C GLU A 9 -4.75 16.60 -9.02
N ASP A 10 -4.22 17.51 -8.23
CA ASP A 10 -3.45 17.22 -7.01
C ASP A 10 -4.31 16.47 -5.97
N LYS A 11 -5.59 16.88 -5.80
CA LYS A 11 -6.54 16.17 -4.92
C LYS A 11 -6.82 14.74 -5.41
N MET A 12 -7.04 14.55 -6.72
CA MET A 12 -7.27 13.22 -7.30
C MET A 12 -6.04 12.33 -7.18
N LYS A 13 -4.85 12.91 -7.41
CA LYS A 13 -3.58 12.22 -7.23
C LYS A 13 -3.39 11.75 -5.78
N SER A 14 -3.63 12.63 -4.81
CA SER A 14 -3.59 12.27 -3.38
C SER A 14 -4.54 11.12 -3.03
N SER A 15 -5.74 11.08 -3.64
CA SER A 15 -6.69 9.98 -3.42
C SER A 15 -6.15 8.65 -3.95
N VAL A 16 -5.49 8.65 -5.11
CA VAL A 16 -4.85 7.44 -5.67
C VAL A 16 -3.64 7.01 -4.85
N GLU A 17 -2.83 7.95 -4.37
CA GLU A 17 -1.69 7.67 -3.49
C GLU A 17 -2.16 7.08 -2.13
N HIS A 18 -3.29 7.58 -1.61
CA HIS A 18 -3.90 7.02 -0.41
C HIS A 18 -4.33 5.56 -0.64
N LEU A 19 -5.04 5.30 -1.74
CA LEU A 19 -5.39 3.93 -2.13
C LEU A 19 -4.15 3.05 -2.25
N GLY A 20 -3.07 3.54 -2.85
CA GLY A 20 -1.80 2.79 -2.97
C GLY A 20 -1.24 2.37 -1.61
N ARG A 21 -1.32 3.25 -0.60
CA ARG A 21 -0.90 2.91 0.78
C ARG A 21 -1.82 1.86 1.42
N GLU A 22 -3.13 1.99 1.24
CA GLU A 22 -4.10 1.02 1.77
C GLU A 22 -3.94 -0.35 1.11
N LEU A 23 -3.78 -0.41 -0.22
CA LEU A 23 -3.50 -1.65 -0.93
C LEU A 23 -2.17 -2.29 -0.49
N GLY A 24 -1.15 -1.48 -0.18
CA GLY A 24 0.12 -1.94 0.38
C GLY A 24 -0.03 -2.56 1.77
N ALA A 25 -0.98 -2.09 2.57
CA ALA A 25 -1.28 -2.65 3.90
C ALA A 25 -2.03 -3.98 3.83
N VAL A 26 -2.74 -4.27 2.73
CA VAL A 26 -3.42 -5.56 2.51
C VAL A 26 -2.38 -6.65 2.30
N ARG A 27 -2.18 -7.47 3.34
CA ARG A 27 -1.20 -8.56 3.35
C ARG A 27 -1.78 -9.79 2.67
N ALA A 28 -1.30 -10.10 1.48
CA ALA A 28 -1.74 -11.27 0.69
C ALA A 28 -0.96 -12.56 1.02
N GLY A 29 -0.41 -12.70 2.24
CA GLY A 29 0.42 -13.85 2.61
C GLY A 29 1.86 -13.76 2.12
N ARG A 30 2.27 -12.65 1.48
CA ARG A 30 3.66 -12.42 1.11
C ARG A 30 4.52 -12.07 2.31
N ALA A 31 5.77 -12.53 2.27
CA ALA A 31 6.78 -12.18 3.24
C ALA A 31 7.07 -10.67 3.19
N ASN A 32 6.96 -10.00 4.35
CA ASN A 32 7.22 -8.57 4.47
C ASN A 32 8.18 -8.33 5.64
N PRO A 33 9.36 -7.72 5.40
CA PRO A 33 10.32 -7.37 6.46
C PRO A 33 9.72 -6.52 7.59
N ALA A 34 8.70 -5.70 7.30
CA ALA A 34 8.05 -4.84 8.29
C ALA A 34 7.39 -5.60 9.47
N VAL A 35 7.19 -6.91 9.36
CA VAL A 35 6.71 -7.72 10.50
C VAL A 35 7.73 -7.77 11.64
N LEU A 36 9.00 -7.50 11.35
CA LEU A 36 10.10 -7.50 12.32
C LEU A 36 10.39 -6.12 12.92
N ASP A 37 9.72 -5.06 12.48
CA ASP A 37 10.00 -3.67 12.93
C ASP A 37 9.83 -3.48 14.45
N LYS A 38 8.96 -4.28 15.07
CA LYS A 38 8.69 -4.24 16.50
C LYS A 38 9.49 -5.28 17.30
N VAL A 39 10.28 -6.10 16.62
CA VAL A 39 11.05 -7.16 17.27
C VAL A 39 12.46 -6.68 17.56
N SER A 40 12.82 -6.69 18.85
CA SER A 40 14.15 -6.32 19.32
C SER A 40 14.85 -7.53 19.95
N VAL A 41 16.15 -7.57 19.80
CA VAL A 41 17.03 -8.58 20.43
C VAL A 41 17.97 -7.88 21.40
N ASP A 42 18.31 -8.55 22.48
CA ASP A 42 19.36 -8.06 23.38
C ASP A 42 20.72 -8.18 22.68
N TYR A 43 21.34 -7.04 22.46
CA TYR A 43 22.68 -6.93 21.89
C TYR A 43 23.55 -6.09 22.81
N TYR A 44 24.51 -6.75 23.44
CA TYR A 44 25.39 -6.16 24.47
C TYR A 44 24.63 -5.45 25.61
N GLY A 45 23.50 -6.01 26.05
CA GLY A 45 22.71 -5.46 27.16
C GLY A 45 21.75 -4.32 26.76
N ALA A 46 21.61 -4.05 25.47
CA ALA A 46 20.66 -3.08 24.96
C ALA A 46 19.66 -3.71 23.97
N PRO A 47 18.34 -3.42 24.10
CA PRO A 47 17.35 -3.87 23.14
C PRO A 47 17.57 -3.19 21.77
N THR A 48 17.96 -3.98 20.79
CA THR A 48 18.32 -3.50 19.44
C THR A 48 17.38 -4.10 18.41
N PRO A 49 16.82 -3.30 17.48
CA PRO A 49 15.99 -3.80 16.38
C PRO A 49 16.75 -4.82 15.53
N ILE A 50 16.07 -5.90 15.10
CA ILE A 50 16.70 -6.98 14.30
C ILE A 50 17.38 -6.43 13.06
N GLN A 51 16.81 -5.43 12.41
CA GLN A 51 17.36 -4.81 11.19
C GLN A 51 18.71 -4.10 11.39
N GLN A 52 19.09 -3.81 12.63
CA GLN A 52 20.38 -3.20 12.94
C GLN A 52 21.49 -4.23 13.22
N VAL A 53 21.14 -5.49 13.43
CA VAL A 53 22.08 -6.57 13.77
C VAL A 53 22.07 -7.72 12.75
N ALA A 54 21.15 -7.65 11.78
CA ALA A 54 21.00 -8.67 10.75
C ALA A 54 20.53 -8.06 9.43
N SER A 55 20.90 -8.69 8.32
CA SER A 55 20.31 -8.43 7.01
C SER A 55 18.99 -9.19 6.90
N VAL A 56 17.91 -8.49 6.54
CA VAL A 56 16.58 -9.07 6.33
C VAL A 56 16.23 -8.97 4.85
N ALA A 57 16.02 -10.11 4.21
CA ALA A 57 15.72 -10.19 2.78
C ALA A 57 14.51 -11.09 2.51
N VAL A 58 13.75 -10.78 1.46
CA VAL A 58 12.71 -11.65 0.92
C VAL A 58 13.40 -12.62 -0.05
N ALA A 59 13.54 -13.88 0.34
CA ALA A 59 14.17 -14.91 -0.52
C ALA A 59 13.18 -15.45 -1.55
N GLU A 60 11.93 -15.66 -1.14
CA GLU A 60 10.83 -16.15 -1.97
C GLU A 60 9.56 -15.40 -1.61
N ALA A 61 8.51 -15.55 -2.40
CA ALA A 61 7.25 -14.83 -2.20
C ALA A 61 6.71 -14.89 -0.76
N ARG A 62 7.00 -15.98 -0.05
CA ARG A 62 6.53 -16.25 1.32
C ARG A 62 7.64 -16.60 2.31
N THR A 63 8.88 -16.39 1.95
CA THR A 63 10.03 -16.72 2.81
C THR A 63 10.86 -15.47 3.08
N LEU A 64 10.97 -15.10 4.35
CA LEU A 64 11.91 -14.10 4.84
C LEU A 64 13.16 -14.80 5.35
N THR A 65 14.32 -14.31 4.94
CA THR A 65 15.61 -14.73 5.48
C THR A 65 16.20 -13.61 6.32
N ILE A 66 16.66 -13.97 7.51
CA ILE A 66 17.35 -13.09 8.44
C ILE A 66 18.76 -13.64 8.60
N THR A 67 19.76 -12.88 8.17
CA THR A 67 21.15 -13.25 8.24
C THR A 67 21.86 -12.32 9.23
N PRO A 68 22.12 -12.75 10.46
CA PRO A 68 22.84 -11.96 11.43
C PRO A 68 24.29 -11.73 11.00
N TRP A 69 24.82 -10.56 11.30
CA TRP A 69 26.24 -10.29 11.09
C TRP A 69 27.14 -11.04 12.06
N ASP A 70 26.61 -11.32 13.26
CA ASP A 70 27.22 -12.18 14.26
C ASP A 70 26.39 -13.44 14.47
N ARG A 71 26.98 -14.61 14.23
CA ARG A 71 26.32 -15.92 14.37
C ARG A 71 25.83 -16.21 15.79
N THR A 72 26.43 -15.60 16.79
CA THR A 72 25.98 -15.76 18.18
C THR A 72 24.58 -15.23 18.42
N LEU A 73 24.09 -14.33 17.54
CA LEU A 73 22.75 -13.75 17.60
C LEU A 73 21.66 -14.64 16.99
N LEU A 74 21.97 -15.74 16.31
CA LEU A 74 20.96 -16.63 15.72
C LEU A 74 19.92 -17.09 16.76
N ARG A 75 20.38 -17.64 17.88
CA ARG A 75 19.48 -18.09 18.94
C ARG A 75 18.72 -16.95 19.64
N PRO A 76 19.37 -15.83 20.02
CA PRO A 76 18.68 -14.67 20.57
C PRO A 76 17.59 -14.12 19.64
N ILE A 77 17.88 -13.97 18.34
CA ILE A 77 16.92 -13.48 17.34
C ILE A 77 15.75 -14.47 17.19
N SER A 78 16.04 -15.77 17.09
CA SER A 78 15.01 -16.81 17.00
C SER A 78 14.07 -16.79 18.22
N LYS A 79 14.62 -16.65 19.44
CA LYS A 79 13.82 -16.50 20.66
C LYS A 79 12.98 -15.23 20.67
N ALA A 80 13.55 -14.10 20.26
CA ALA A 80 12.84 -12.83 20.20
C ALA A 80 11.66 -12.89 19.21
N ILE A 81 11.84 -13.54 18.07
CA ILE A 81 10.76 -13.74 17.09
C ILE A 81 9.67 -14.65 17.66
N MET A 82 10.03 -15.75 18.32
CA MET A 82 9.05 -16.66 18.95
C MET A 82 8.25 -15.99 20.07
N ALA A 83 8.87 -15.05 20.80
CA ALA A 83 8.21 -14.31 21.87
C ALA A 83 7.37 -13.13 21.36
N SER A 84 7.45 -12.80 20.07
CA SER A 84 6.77 -11.66 19.45
C SER A 84 5.41 -12.07 18.86
N ASP A 85 4.65 -11.05 18.45
CA ASP A 85 3.33 -11.21 17.79
C ASP A 85 3.43 -11.65 16.31
N VAL A 86 4.63 -11.97 15.82
CA VAL A 86 4.84 -12.37 14.42
C VAL A 86 4.07 -13.66 14.08
N GLY A 87 3.91 -14.56 15.06
CA GLY A 87 3.08 -15.77 14.92
C GLY A 87 3.63 -16.82 13.93
N ILE A 88 4.93 -16.71 13.57
CA ILE A 88 5.61 -17.62 12.64
C ILE A 88 6.81 -18.24 13.36
N THR A 89 6.90 -19.57 13.31
CA THR A 89 8.04 -20.28 13.90
C THR A 89 9.28 -20.09 13.04
N PRO A 90 10.37 -19.52 13.60
CA PRO A 90 11.63 -19.37 12.90
C PRO A 90 12.32 -20.73 12.71
N ILE A 91 12.90 -20.94 11.54
CA ILE A 91 13.72 -22.11 11.20
C ILE A 91 15.17 -21.64 11.11
N ASP A 92 16.02 -22.15 11.99
CA ASP A 92 17.45 -21.84 12.04
C ASP A 92 18.23 -22.95 11.30
N ASP A 93 18.99 -22.58 10.27
CA ASP A 93 19.86 -23.49 9.51
C ASP A 93 21.36 -23.39 9.91
N GLY A 94 21.65 -22.68 11.01
CA GLY A 94 23.01 -22.48 11.52
C GLY A 94 23.73 -21.26 10.91
N TYR A 95 23.16 -20.62 9.90
CA TYR A 95 23.70 -19.43 9.23
C TYR A 95 22.65 -18.34 9.10
N THR A 96 21.40 -18.73 8.81
CA THR A 96 20.28 -17.84 8.59
C THR A 96 19.05 -18.36 9.33
N ILE A 97 18.15 -17.44 9.66
CA ILE A 97 16.84 -17.75 10.18
C ILE A 97 15.83 -17.54 9.04
N ARG A 98 15.01 -18.56 8.78
CA ARG A 98 13.95 -18.49 7.77
C ARG A 98 12.60 -18.39 8.45
N LEU A 99 11.77 -17.45 7.98
CA LEU A 99 10.38 -17.31 8.37
C LEU A 99 9.51 -17.66 7.16
N ASN A 100 8.81 -18.79 7.24
CA ASN A 100 7.91 -19.25 6.20
C ASN A 100 6.48 -18.80 6.51
N PHE A 101 5.97 -17.85 5.73
CA PHE A 101 4.60 -17.35 5.85
C PHE A 101 3.64 -18.40 5.28
N PRO A 102 2.60 -18.81 6.03
CA PRO A 102 1.62 -19.76 5.52
C PRO A 102 0.88 -19.18 4.31
N ALA A 103 0.57 -20.03 3.32
CA ALA A 103 -0.29 -19.63 2.22
C ALA A 103 -1.68 -19.26 2.75
N PRO A 104 -2.28 -18.17 2.31
CA PRO A 104 -3.67 -17.87 2.63
C PRO A 104 -4.59 -18.93 2.02
N THR A 105 -5.62 -19.33 2.75
CA THR A 105 -6.65 -20.24 2.23
C THR A 105 -7.37 -19.57 1.05
N GLU A 106 -8.01 -20.37 0.18
CA GLU A 106 -8.81 -19.85 -0.94
C GLU A 106 -9.90 -18.89 -0.46
N GLU A 107 -10.54 -19.23 0.65
CA GLU A 107 -11.56 -18.37 1.26
C GLU A 107 -10.97 -17.03 1.70
N ARG A 108 -9.79 -17.04 2.34
CA ARG A 108 -9.11 -15.82 2.75
C ARG A 108 -8.70 -14.97 1.56
N ARG A 109 -8.23 -15.57 0.46
CA ARG A 109 -7.94 -14.85 -0.79
C ARG A 109 -9.18 -14.16 -1.36
N LYS A 110 -10.33 -14.85 -1.38
CA LYS A 110 -11.61 -14.28 -1.83
C LYS A 110 -12.04 -13.09 -0.93
N GLN A 111 -11.86 -13.20 0.38
CA GLN A 111 -12.15 -12.10 1.31
C GLN A 111 -11.24 -10.89 1.04
N LEU A 112 -9.93 -11.10 0.90
CA LEU A 112 -8.97 -10.03 0.59
C LEU A 112 -9.26 -9.37 -0.77
N ALA A 113 -9.64 -10.15 -1.78
CA ALA A 113 -10.03 -9.62 -3.08
C ALA A 113 -11.28 -8.72 -3.00
N LYS A 114 -12.26 -9.08 -2.17
CA LYS A 114 -13.44 -8.23 -1.90
C LYS A 114 -13.06 -6.95 -1.17
N GLU A 115 -12.17 -7.03 -0.18
CA GLU A 115 -11.66 -5.87 0.56
C GLU A 115 -10.95 -4.88 -0.39
N VAL A 116 -10.07 -5.39 -1.25
CA VAL A 116 -9.40 -4.59 -2.29
C VAL A 116 -10.39 -3.93 -3.25
N SER A 117 -11.43 -4.65 -3.67
CA SER A 117 -12.51 -4.07 -4.50
C SER A 117 -13.22 -2.92 -3.80
N LYS A 118 -13.52 -3.07 -2.50
CA LYS A 118 -14.17 -2.05 -1.68
C LYS A 118 -13.31 -0.79 -1.59
N LEU A 119 -12.02 -0.93 -1.29
CA LEU A 119 -11.06 0.19 -1.25
C LEU A 119 -11.01 0.93 -2.60
N GLY A 120 -11.01 0.20 -3.70
CA GLY A 120 -11.07 0.78 -5.05
C GLY A 120 -12.35 1.59 -5.29
N GLU A 121 -13.51 1.08 -4.89
CA GLU A 121 -14.78 1.82 -5.02
C GLU A 121 -14.81 3.08 -4.15
N GLU A 122 -14.29 3.03 -2.93
CA GLU A 122 -14.17 4.20 -2.05
C GLU A 122 -13.28 5.28 -2.67
N ALA A 123 -12.15 4.89 -3.26
CA ALA A 123 -11.26 5.81 -3.99
C ALA A 123 -11.93 6.42 -5.22
N LYS A 124 -12.72 5.64 -6.00
CA LYS A 124 -13.49 6.17 -7.14
C LYS A 124 -14.58 7.16 -6.68
N VAL A 125 -15.23 6.90 -5.57
CA VAL A 125 -16.19 7.84 -4.96
C VAL A 125 -15.50 9.15 -4.60
N ALA A 126 -14.32 9.11 -3.99
CA ALA A 126 -13.54 10.30 -3.68
C ALA A 126 -13.20 11.10 -4.95
N VAL A 127 -12.71 10.46 -6.01
CA VAL A 127 -12.40 11.11 -7.30
C VAL A 127 -13.66 11.72 -7.93
N ARG A 128 -14.81 11.04 -7.89
CA ARG A 128 -16.09 11.56 -8.40
C ARG A 128 -16.56 12.78 -7.61
N ASN A 129 -16.36 12.79 -6.29
CA ASN A 129 -16.69 13.94 -5.43
C ASN A 129 -15.82 15.16 -5.75
N ILE A 130 -14.51 14.95 -5.97
CA ILE A 130 -13.59 16.02 -6.41
C ILE A 130 -14.03 16.58 -7.76
N ARG A 131 -14.46 15.73 -8.69
CA ARG A 131 -15.04 16.18 -9.97
C ARG A 131 -16.26 17.06 -9.76
N ARG A 132 -17.22 16.65 -8.90
CA ARG A 132 -18.41 17.44 -8.58
C ARG A 132 -18.03 18.81 -8.03
N GLU A 133 -17.12 18.85 -7.07
CA GLU A 133 -16.59 20.09 -6.50
C GLU A 133 -16.02 21.02 -7.58
N ALA A 134 -15.24 20.47 -8.53
CA ALA A 134 -14.67 21.22 -9.63
C ALA A 134 -15.75 21.78 -10.59
N MET A 135 -16.76 20.98 -10.94
CA MET A 135 -17.87 21.39 -11.80
C MET A 135 -18.71 22.50 -11.15
N ASP A 136 -18.98 22.39 -9.83
CA ASP A 136 -19.74 23.40 -9.10
C ASP A 136 -18.94 24.70 -8.98
N LYS A 137 -17.62 24.61 -8.78
CA LYS A 137 -16.75 25.78 -8.79
C LYS A 137 -16.69 26.46 -10.16
N ALA A 138 -16.60 25.70 -11.25
CA ALA A 138 -16.61 26.26 -12.61
C ALA A 138 -17.91 27.03 -12.91
N LYS A 139 -19.07 26.50 -12.50
CA LYS A 139 -20.37 27.18 -12.61
C LYS A 139 -20.44 28.45 -11.77
N ALA A 140 -19.91 28.40 -10.52
CA ALA A 140 -19.88 29.56 -9.63
C ALA A 140 -19.00 30.68 -10.22
N MET A 141 -17.82 30.34 -10.76
CA MET A 141 -16.89 31.29 -11.37
C MET A 141 -17.51 31.94 -12.64
N LYS A 142 -18.23 31.17 -13.45
CA LYS A 142 -18.98 31.72 -14.59
C LYS A 142 -20.04 32.72 -14.11
N LYS A 143 -20.82 32.35 -13.09
CA LYS A 143 -21.87 33.22 -12.52
C LYS A 143 -21.29 34.50 -11.93
N ALA A 144 -20.06 34.44 -11.39
CA ALA A 144 -19.34 35.62 -10.88
C ALA A 144 -18.66 36.45 -11.98
N GLY A 145 -18.72 36.01 -13.24
CA GLY A 145 -18.07 36.71 -14.36
C GLY A 145 -16.56 36.48 -14.47
N GLU A 146 -16.01 35.55 -13.67
CA GLU A 146 -14.57 35.21 -13.68
C GLU A 146 -14.19 34.28 -14.83
N LEU A 147 -15.15 33.54 -15.39
CA LEU A 147 -14.99 32.65 -16.53
C LEU A 147 -16.00 32.98 -17.62
N THR A 148 -15.51 32.94 -18.87
CA THR A 148 -16.40 32.91 -20.04
C THR A 148 -17.05 31.54 -20.19
N GLU A 149 -18.09 31.44 -21.03
CA GLU A 149 -18.75 30.16 -21.32
C GLU A 149 -17.78 29.11 -21.90
N ASP A 150 -16.92 29.53 -22.83
CA ASP A 150 -15.93 28.67 -23.48
C ASP A 150 -14.86 28.22 -22.45
N SER A 151 -14.43 29.11 -21.58
CA SER A 151 -13.46 28.77 -20.52
C SER A 151 -14.04 27.82 -19.48
N GLN A 152 -15.33 27.97 -19.13
CA GLN A 152 -16.03 27.01 -18.27
C GLN A 152 -16.07 25.63 -18.91
N LYS A 153 -16.50 25.55 -20.20
CA LYS A 153 -16.59 24.31 -20.94
C LYS A 153 -15.23 23.60 -21.02
N THR A 154 -14.18 24.34 -21.33
CA THR A 154 -12.81 23.81 -21.37
C THR A 154 -12.38 23.25 -20.00
N MET A 155 -12.68 23.96 -18.92
CA MET A 155 -12.38 23.49 -17.54
C MET A 155 -13.16 22.21 -17.21
N GLU A 156 -14.43 22.13 -17.57
CA GLU A 156 -15.26 20.93 -17.36
C GLU A 156 -14.73 19.72 -18.14
N GLU A 157 -14.32 19.92 -19.39
CA GLU A 157 -13.71 18.89 -20.23
C GLU A 157 -12.37 18.40 -19.66
N ASP A 158 -11.52 19.32 -19.21
CA ASP A 158 -10.23 18.97 -18.59
C ASP A 158 -10.43 18.18 -17.30
N VAL A 159 -11.37 18.60 -16.44
CA VAL A 159 -11.72 17.88 -15.21
C VAL A 159 -12.29 16.48 -15.52
N GLN A 160 -13.09 16.35 -16.57
CA GLN A 160 -13.60 15.04 -16.98
C GLN A 160 -12.46 14.12 -17.45
N LYS A 161 -11.52 14.61 -18.27
CA LYS A 161 -10.34 13.84 -18.71
C LYS A 161 -9.47 13.40 -17.53
N LEU A 162 -9.28 14.29 -16.54
CA LEU A 162 -8.57 13.95 -15.31
C LEU A 162 -9.30 12.85 -14.53
N THR A 163 -10.61 12.97 -14.37
CA THR A 163 -11.43 11.97 -13.69
C THR A 163 -11.28 10.60 -14.34
N ASP A 164 -11.41 10.52 -15.65
CA ASP A 164 -11.30 9.26 -16.40
C ASP A 164 -9.90 8.65 -16.27
N LYS A 165 -8.85 9.47 -16.33
CA LYS A 165 -7.46 9.07 -16.11
C LYS A 165 -7.27 8.44 -14.72
N TYR A 166 -7.74 9.11 -13.67
CA TYR A 166 -7.52 8.64 -12.29
C TYR A 166 -8.41 7.44 -11.93
N ILE A 167 -9.63 7.35 -12.46
CA ILE A 167 -10.46 6.14 -12.33
C ILE A 167 -9.76 4.95 -12.99
N LYS A 168 -9.21 5.12 -14.19
CA LYS A 168 -8.44 4.07 -14.86
C LYS A 168 -7.21 3.63 -14.05
N ASN A 169 -6.52 4.57 -13.43
CA ASN A 169 -5.38 4.25 -12.55
C ASN A 169 -5.82 3.45 -11.31
N ILE A 170 -6.97 3.79 -10.72
CA ILE A 170 -7.56 3.05 -9.61
C ILE A 170 -7.89 1.62 -10.04
N ASP A 171 -8.56 1.46 -11.17
CA ASP A 171 -8.93 0.14 -11.69
C ASP A 171 -7.69 -0.73 -11.95
N ALA A 172 -6.65 -0.16 -12.54
CA ALA A 172 -5.39 -0.86 -12.79
C ALA A 172 -4.70 -1.30 -11.48
N ALA A 173 -4.66 -0.43 -10.46
CA ALA A 173 -4.05 -0.74 -9.17
C ALA A 173 -4.83 -1.84 -8.43
N VAL A 174 -6.16 -1.81 -8.49
CA VAL A 174 -7.04 -2.84 -7.90
C VAL A 174 -6.84 -4.19 -8.61
N GLU A 175 -6.83 -4.20 -9.94
CA GLU A 175 -6.63 -5.41 -10.73
C GLU A 175 -5.26 -6.04 -10.47
N GLU A 176 -4.21 -5.23 -10.41
CA GLU A 176 -2.85 -5.70 -10.10
C GLU A 176 -2.80 -6.34 -8.71
N LYS A 177 -3.40 -5.68 -7.70
CA LYS A 177 -3.44 -6.23 -6.34
C LYS A 177 -4.27 -7.51 -6.24
N GLN A 178 -5.38 -7.60 -6.96
CA GLN A 178 -6.18 -8.82 -7.00
C GLN A 178 -5.42 -9.99 -7.65
N LYS A 179 -4.70 -9.73 -8.74
CA LYS A 179 -3.81 -10.74 -9.36
C LYS A 179 -2.72 -11.19 -8.39
N GLU A 180 -2.11 -10.25 -7.66
CA GLU A 180 -1.14 -10.56 -6.62
C GLU A 180 -1.71 -11.50 -5.56
N ILE A 181 -2.91 -11.21 -5.03
CA ILE A 181 -3.59 -12.03 -4.00
C ILE A 181 -3.89 -13.42 -4.52
N MET A 182 -4.31 -13.56 -5.78
CA MET A 182 -4.67 -14.85 -6.38
C MET A 182 -3.47 -15.68 -6.80
N SER A 183 -2.30 -15.09 -6.99
CA SER A 183 -1.06 -15.78 -7.43
C SER A 183 -0.23 -16.38 -6.28
N VAL A 184 -0.61 -16.17 -5.03
CA VAL A 184 0.16 -16.61 -3.84
C VAL A 184 -0.24 -18.01 -3.36
#